data_69584618f360ad436ccb200dec8f6ca2
#
_entry.id   69584618f360ad436ccb200dec8f6ca2
#
_cell.length_a   1.000
_cell.length_b   1.000
_cell.length_c   1.000
_cell.angle_alpha   90.00
_cell.angle_beta   90.00
_cell.angle_gamma   90.00
#
_symmetry.space_group_name_H-M   'P 1'
#
loop_
_entity.id
_entity.type
_entity.pdbx_description
1 polymer ?
#
loop_
_entity_poly.entity_id
_entity_poly.type
_entity_poly.pdbx_seq_one_letter_code
_entity_poly.pdbx_strand_id
1 'polypeptide(L)'
;MTISFWAALISEILIIAGAVVPVIVWLSRLIEGQRCQLRTAMLRTYYDCKDSKQIRQYEAENFHKNYAAYKALRGNSFIDDIRNDVREWEVIK
;
A
#
# COMPACT_ATOMS: atom_id res chain seq x y z
N MET A 1 -28.85 -5.09 -39.97
CA MET A 1 -27.63 -4.33 -39.82
C MET A 1 -27.39 -3.84 -38.39
N THR A 2 -28.41 -3.26 -37.77
CA THR A 2 -28.29 -2.80 -36.37
C THR A 2 -28.07 -3.92 -35.38
N ILE A 3 -28.71 -5.08 -35.53
CA ILE A 3 -28.57 -6.23 -34.62
C ILE A 3 -27.16 -6.80 -34.65
N SER A 4 -26.55 -6.95 -35.83
CA SER A 4 -25.16 -7.43 -35.93
C SER A 4 -24.17 -6.43 -35.43
N PHE A 5 -24.41 -5.12 -35.56
CA PHE A 5 -23.60 -4.08 -34.99
C PHE A 5 -23.61 -4.15 -33.44
N TRP A 6 -24.79 -4.26 -32.86
CA TRP A 6 -24.93 -4.37 -31.41
C TRP A 6 -24.34 -5.66 -30.90
N ALA A 7 -24.49 -6.77 -31.61
CA ALA A 7 -23.89 -8.04 -31.21
C ALA A 7 -22.37 -7.97 -31.21
N ALA A 8 -21.77 -7.34 -32.22
CA ALA A 8 -20.32 -7.13 -32.29
C ALA A 8 -19.84 -6.24 -31.12
N LEU A 9 -20.57 -5.16 -30.85
CA LEU A 9 -20.25 -4.24 -29.77
C LEU A 9 -20.30 -4.93 -28.40
N ILE A 10 -21.36 -5.69 -28.15
CA ILE A 10 -21.49 -6.46 -26.89
C ILE A 10 -20.36 -7.48 -26.76
N SER A 11 -20.01 -8.16 -27.85
CA SER A 11 -18.95 -9.14 -27.88
C SER A 11 -17.61 -8.49 -27.52
N GLU A 12 -17.30 -7.32 -28.07
CA GLU A 12 -16.08 -6.57 -27.76
C GLU A 12 -16.05 -6.13 -26.29
N ILE A 13 -17.16 -5.65 -25.74
CA ILE A 13 -17.28 -5.25 -24.36
C ILE A 13 -17.02 -6.44 -23.44
N LEU A 14 -17.56 -7.61 -23.75
CA LEU A 14 -17.35 -8.83 -22.96
C LEU A 14 -15.90 -9.29 -22.99
N ILE A 15 -15.23 -9.17 -24.14
CA ILE A 15 -13.81 -9.52 -24.27
C ILE A 15 -12.96 -8.58 -23.40
N ILE A 16 -13.22 -7.28 -23.47
CA ILE A 16 -12.51 -6.27 -22.67
C ILE A 16 -12.74 -6.52 -21.18
N ALA A 17 -13.99 -6.75 -20.77
CA ALA A 17 -14.31 -7.03 -19.38
C ALA A 17 -13.61 -8.31 -18.89
N GLY A 18 -13.59 -9.35 -19.71
CA GLY A 18 -12.91 -10.60 -19.39
C GLY A 18 -11.41 -10.46 -19.27
N ALA A 19 -10.80 -9.47 -19.94
CA ALA A 19 -9.37 -9.19 -19.82
C ALA A 19 -9.08 -8.27 -18.61
N VAL A 20 -9.97 -7.32 -18.31
CA VAL A 20 -9.76 -6.31 -17.27
C VAL A 20 -9.97 -6.90 -15.86
N VAL A 21 -10.98 -7.74 -15.66
CA VAL A 21 -11.32 -8.27 -14.33
C VAL A 21 -10.15 -9.05 -13.71
N PRO A 22 -9.49 -10.00 -14.41
CA PRO A 22 -8.32 -10.68 -13.83
C PRO A 22 -7.18 -9.73 -13.49
N VAL A 23 -6.96 -8.69 -14.31
CA VAL A 23 -5.91 -7.70 -14.07
C VAL A 23 -6.22 -6.92 -12.78
N ILE A 24 -7.47 -6.50 -12.58
CA ILE A 24 -7.88 -5.79 -11.37
C ILE A 24 -7.70 -6.66 -10.13
N VAL A 25 -8.08 -7.93 -10.18
CA VAL A 25 -7.89 -8.86 -9.08
C VAL A 25 -6.42 -9.05 -8.77
N TRP A 26 -5.58 -9.21 -9.79
CA TRP A 26 -4.14 -9.37 -9.63
C TRP A 26 -3.51 -8.12 -9.02
N LEU A 27 -3.89 -6.92 -9.50
CA LEU A 27 -3.41 -5.66 -8.95
C LEU A 27 -3.85 -5.49 -7.50
N SER A 28 -5.09 -5.86 -7.16
CA SER A 28 -5.58 -5.80 -5.78
C SER A 28 -4.74 -6.67 -4.84
N ARG A 29 -4.36 -7.87 -5.29
CA ARG A 29 -3.49 -8.76 -4.51
C ARG A 29 -2.10 -8.19 -4.35
N LEU A 30 -1.54 -7.57 -5.40
CA LEU A 30 -0.24 -6.90 -5.32
C LEU A 30 -0.28 -5.74 -4.33
N ILE A 31 -1.31 -4.91 -4.39
CA ILE A 31 -1.48 -3.77 -3.48
C ILE A 31 -1.57 -4.25 -2.04
N GLU A 32 -2.33 -5.29 -1.78
CA GLU A 32 -2.45 -5.86 -0.44
C GLU A 32 -1.12 -6.43 0.05
N GLY A 33 -0.39 -7.13 -0.81
CA GLY A 33 0.96 -7.61 -0.50
C GLY A 33 1.90 -6.47 -0.16
N GLN A 34 1.86 -5.37 -0.92
CA GLN A 34 2.68 -4.19 -0.64
C GLN A 34 2.30 -3.56 0.68
N ARG A 35 1.01 -3.44 0.99
CA ARG A 35 0.56 -2.92 2.28
C ARG A 35 1.10 -3.75 3.44
N CYS A 36 1.05 -5.07 3.32
CA CYS A 36 1.57 -5.97 4.35
C CYS A 36 3.08 -5.81 4.53
N GLN A 37 3.83 -5.69 3.44
CA GLN A 37 5.28 -5.49 3.51
C GLN A 37 5.63 -4.16 4.14
N LEU A 38 4.95 -3.08 3.76
CA LEU A 38 5.17 -1.76 4.33
C LEU A 38 4.85 -1.74 5.82
N ARG A 39 3.74 -2.34 6.20
CA ARG A 39 3.35 -2.47 7.59
C ARG A 39 4.39 -3.23 8.41
N THR A 40 4.85 -4.36 7.88
CA THR A 40 5.88 -5.18 8.55
C THR A 40 7.18 -4.40 8.72
N ALA A 41 7.62 -3.68 7.69
CA ALA A 41 8.83 -2.87 7.75
C ALA A 41 8.71 -1.77 8.83
N MET A 42 7.57 -1.08 8.88
CA MET A 42 7.34 -0.05 9.88
C MET A 42 7.28 -0.61 11.30
N LEU A 43 6.60 -1.75 11.48
CA LEU A 43 6.51 -2.40 12.78
C LEU A 43 7.87 -2.91 13.25
N ARG A 44 8.69 -3.44 12.34
CA ARG A 44 10.03 -3.90 12.68
C ARG A 44 10.87 -2.74 13.20
N THR A 45 10.89 -1.61 12.49
CA THR A 45 11.61 -0.42 12.93
C THR A 45 11.09 0.07 14.28
N TYR A 46 9.78 0.10 14.45
CA TYR A 46 9.15 0.52 15.70
C TYR A 46 9.59 -0.34 16.88
N TYR A 47 9.50 -1.66 16.74
CA TYR A 47 9.85 -2.56 17.84
C TYR A 47 11.35 -2.59 18.12
N ASP A 48 12.19 -2.41 17.10
CA ASP A 48 13.64 -2.35 17.29
C ASP A 48 14.06 -1.11 18.07
N CYS A 49 13.37 0.00 17.89
CA CYS A 49 13.75 1.29 18.48
C CYS A 49 12.90 1.69 19.68
N LYS A 50 11.83 0.94 19.98
CA LYS A 50 10.85 1.30 21.01
C LYS A 50 11.46 1.47 22.40
N ASP A 51 12.36 0.59 22.77
CA ASP A 51 12.93 0.57 24.14
C ASP A 51 13.85 1.76 24.37
N SER A 52 14.65 2.11 23.37
CA SER A 52 15.58 3.25 23.47
C SER A 52 14.91 4.59 23.18
N LYS A 53 13.78 4.59 22.49
CA LYS A 53 13.07 5.78 21.97
C LYS A 53 13.98 6.67 21.13
N GLN A 54 14.92 6.03 20.43
CA GLN A 54 15.85 6.69 19.52
C GLN A 54 15.79 6.00 18.16
N ILE A 55 15.89 6.78 17.11
CA ILE A 55 15.83 6.25 15.74
C ILE A 55 16.91 6.94 14.91
N ARG A 56 17.62 6.19 14.09
CA ARG A 56 18.60 6.75 13.18
C ARG A 56 17.91 7.53 12.06
N GLN A 57 18.57 8.55 11.56
CA GLN A 57 17.99 9.43 10.54
C GLN A 57 17.52 8.65 9.31
N TYR A 58 18.33 7.70 8.81
CA TYR A 58 17.94 6.94 7.63
C TYR A 58 16.73 6.03 7.90
N GLU A 59 16.63 5.49 9.12
CA GLU A 59 15.48 4.66 9.52
C GLU A 59 14.22 5.52 9.63
N ALA A 60 14.35 6.74 10.16
CA ALA A 60 13.23 7.67 10.26
C ALA A 60 12.73 8.07 8.88
N GLU A 61 13.64 8.36 7.95
CA GLU A 61 13.28 8.70 6.58
C GLU A 61 12.58 7.53 5.89
N ASN A 62 13.10 6.31 6.05
CA ASN A 62 12.48 5.12 5.49
C ASN A 62 11.10 4.88 6.10
N PHE A 63 10.96 5.07 7.41
CA PHE A 63 9.67 4.93 8.09
C PHE A 63 8.64 5.90 7.52
N HIS A 64 9.01 7.15 7.35
CA HIS A 64 8.10 8.16 6.81
C HIS A 64 7.72 7.89 5.35
N LYS A 65 8.68 7.43 4.54
CA LYS A 65 8.40 7.04 3.15
C LYS A 65 7.45 5.84 3.10
N ASN A 66 7.70 4.84 3.93
CA ASN A 66 6.83 3.66 4.02
C ASN A 66 5.44 4.05 4.50
N TYR A 67 5.35 4.95 5.48
CA TYR A 67 4.08 5.45 5.97
C TYR A 67 3.28 6.15 4.86
N ALA A 68 3.93 7.04 4.11
CA ALA A 68 3.27 7.75 3.02
C ALA A 68 2.76 6.77 1.95
N ALA A 69 3.57 5.78 1.57
CA ALA A 69 3.17 4.76 0.61
C ALA A 69 2.02 3.90 1.16
N TYR A 70 2.08 3.52 2.44
CA TYR A 70 1.04 2.73 3.09
C TYR A 70 -0.31 3.46 3.09
N LYS A 71 -0.31 4.75 3.40
CA LYS A 71 -1.53 5.56 3.38
C LYS A 71 -2.05 5.76 1.96
N ALA A 72 -1.16 5.90 0.99
CA ALA A 72 -1.55 5.99 -0.43
C ALA A 72 -2.24 4.72 -0.91
N LEU A 73 -1.87 3.56 -0.34
CA LEU A 73 -2.51 2.27 -0.64
C LEU A 73 -3.72 2.01 0.25
N ARG A 74 -4.23 3.01 0.96
CA ARG A 74 -5.39 2.94 1.85
C ARG A 74 -5.17 1.98 3.03
N GLY A 75 -3.98 2.04 3.63
CA GLY A 75 -3.69 1.31 4.85
C GLY A 75 -4.55 1.78 6.02
N ASN A 76 -4.70 0.95 7.06
CA ASN A 76 -5.54 1.28 8.19
C ASN A 76 -4.88 2.27 9.16
N SER A 77 -5.65 2.75 10.13
CA SER A 77 -5.21 3.80 11.07
C SER A 77 -4.32 3.29 12.21
N PHE A 78 -4.14 1.98 12.34
CA PHE A 78 -3.27 1.42 13.39
C PHE A 78 -1.84 1.96 13.30
N ILE A 79 -1.33 2.13 12.09
CA ILE A 79 0.00 2.66 11.84
C ILE A 79 0.10 4.14 12.20
N ASP A 80 -1.01 4.88 12.19
CA ASP A 80 -1.01 6.29 12.57
C ASP A 80 -0.54 6.49 14.02
N ASP A 81 -0.98 5.63 14.92
CA ASP A 81 -0.56 5.69 16.33
C ASP A 81 0.93 5.41 16.47
N ILE A 82 1.43 4.41 15.74
CA ILE A 82 2.85 4.07 15.73
C ILE A 82 3.68 5.22 15.16
N ARG A 83 3.21 5.86 14.10
CA ARG A 83 3.89 7.02 13.52
C ARG A 83 3.97 8.18 14.51
N ASN A 84 2.90 8.43 15.27
CA ASN A 84 2.89 9.49 16.27
C ASN A 84 3.92 9.22 17.36
N ASP A 85 4.05 7.98 17.80
CA ASP A 85 5.09 7.59 18.76
C ASP A 85 6.50 7.82 18.20
N VAL A 86 6.73 7.39 16.96
CA VAL A 86 8.04 7.54 16.30
C VAL A 86 8.42 9.01 16.14
N ARG A 87 7.45 9.89 15.89
CA ARG A 87 7.72 11.32 15.73
C ARG A 87 8.25 11.96 17.02
N GLU A 88 7.92 11.40 18.16
CA GLU A 88 8.39 11.89 19.47
C GLU A 88 9.78 11.37 19.83
N TRP A 89 10.30 10.40 19.10
CA TRP A 89 11.60 9.81 19.36
C TRP A 89 12.73 10.72 18.92
N GLU A 90 13.86 10.63 19.64
CA GLU A 90 15.08 11.37 19.29
C GLU A 90 15.68 10.79 18.01
N VAL A 91 16.03 11.66 17.07
CA VAL A 91 16.68 11.28 15.81
C VAL A 91 18.18 11.36 15.96
N ILE A 92 18.87 10.25 15.73
CA ILE A 92 20.33 10.16 15.79
C ILE A 92 20.88 10.21 14.36
N LYS A 93 21.78 11.12 14.12
CA LYS A 93 22.43 11.25 12.80
C LYS A 93 23.55 10.22 12.63
#